data_54334e98aa03d4e442f630c24a47a3b9
#
_entry.id   54334e98aa03d4e442f630c24a47a3b9
#
_cell.length_a   1.000
_cell.length_b   1.000
_cell.length_c   1.000
_cell.angle_alpha   90.00
_cell.angle_beta   90.00
_cell.angle_gamma   90.00
#
_symmetry.space_group_name_H-M   'P 1'
#
loop_
_entity.id
_entity.type
_entity.pdbx_description
1 polymer ?
#
loop_
_entity_poly.entity_id
_entity_poly.type
_entity_poly.pdbx_seq_one_letter_code
_entity_poly.pdbx_strand_id
1 'polypeptide(L)'
;MNINSLKEEVDQSLKAYFNKDREYNKVLYDSMAYSINVGGKRIRPILMLLSYYIYKSDYKKILTPAMAIEMIHTYSLIHDDLPCMDNDDLRRGKPTNHKVFGEAIAVLAGDALLNEAMKILVDYSLEEGISALKATKIIADAAGSDGMIGGQIVDIINEDKEEISLKELDYMHLKKTGELIKASIMSGAVLAEASEGDIKKLEDFGYKLGLAFQIKDDILDVVGNAKDLGKNVHKDQESNKNNYITIFGLEECKKKCVNITEECIEILSSIKGNTEPLKVLTMKLLERKF
;
A
#
# COMPACT_ATOMS: atom_id res chain seq x y z
N MET A 1 14.64 -15.26 -4.63
CA MET A 1 13.90 -14.93 -3.39
C MET A 1 12.44 -15.31 -3.57
N ASN A 2 11.80 -15.97 -2.60
CA ASN A 2 10.41 -16.42 -2.72
C ASN A 2 9.47 -15.38 -2.08
N ILE A 3 8.52 -14.86 -2.84
CA ILE A 3 7.56 -13.82 -2.39
C ILE A 3 6.69 -14.33 -1.23
N ASN A 4 6.27 -15.60 -1.26
CA ASN A 4 5.46 -16.18 -0.17
C ASN A 4 6.24 -16.26 1.14
N SER A 5 7.53 -16.60 1.09
CA SER A 5 8.39 -16.61 2.27
C SER A 5 8.56 -15.20 2.86
N LEU A 6 8.74 -14.18 2.02
CA LEU A 6 8.78 -12.78 2.50
C LEU A 6 7.47 -12.36 3.16
N LYS A 7 6.34 -12.75 2.58
CA LYS A 7 5.02 -12.50 3.18
C LYS A 7 4.90 -13.13 4.56
N GLU A 8 5.30 -14.40 4.69
CA GLU A 8 5.27 -15.13 5.96
C GLU A 8 6.16 -14.47 7.02
N GLU A 9 7.37 -14.03 6.66
CA GLU A 9 8.27 -13.32 7.57
C GLU A 9 7.67 -11.99 8.06
N VAL A 10 7.05 -11.22 7.17
CA VAL A 10 6.34 -9.97 7.53
C VAL A 10 5.15 -10.28 8.45
N ASP A 11 4.34 -11.28 8.12
CA ASP A 11 3.18 -11.69 8.93
C ASP A 11 3.61 -12.14 10.33
N GLN A 12 4.69 -12.92 10.44
CA GLN A 12 5.25 -13.38 11.73
C GLN A 12 5.78 -12.20 12.56
N SER A 13 6.48 -11.26 11.93
CA SER A 13 7.03 -10.07 12.59
C SER A 13 5.92 -9.16 13.11
N LEU A 14 4.89 -8.89 12.32
CA LEU A 14 3.71 -8.13 12.74
C LEU A 14 2.97 -8.82 13.88
N LYS A 15 2.74 -10.12 13.77
CA LYS A 15 2.08 -10.91 14.83
C LYS A 15 2.87 -10.87 16.13
N ALA A 16 4.18 -11.02 16.07
CA ALA A 16 5.05 -10.95 17.27
C ALA A 16 5.02 -9.54 17.91
N TYR A 17 4.97 -8.48 17.09
CA TYR A 17 4.90 -7.10 17.57
C TYR A 17 3.64 -6.82 18.39
N PHE A 18 2.47 -7.28 17.93
CA PHE A 18 1.19 -7.06 18.58
C PHE A 18 0.85 -8.09 19.67
N ASN A 19 1.56 -9.21 19.74
CA ASN A 19 1.36 -10.24 20.77
C ASN A 19 2.03 -9.84 22.10
N LYS A 20 1.54 -8.75 22.71
CA LYS A 20 2.03 -8.25 24.00
C LYS A 20 0.87 -8.21 24.98
N ASP A 21 1.08 -8.75 26.17
CA ASP A 21 0.09 -8.65 27.23
C ASP A 21 -0.03 -7.20 27.74
N ARG A 22 -1.26 -6.73 27.91
CA ARG A 22 -1.59 -5.37 28.31
C ARG A 22 -2.73 -5.38 29.30
N GLU A 23 -2.57 -4.64 30.40
CA GLU A 23 -3.56 -4.63 31.48
C GLU A 23 -4.77 -3.75 31.15
N TYR A 24 -4.55 -2.47 30.83
CA TYR A 24 -5.63 -1.46 30.71
C TYR A 24 -6.06 -1.20 29.26
N ASN A 25 -5.16 -1.26 28.31
CA ASN A 25 -5.41 -0.95 26.89
C ASN A 25 -5.45 -2.19 25.98
N LYS A 26 -5.77 -3.34 26.57
CA LYS A 26 -5.84 -4.62 25.85
C LYS A 26 -6.76 -4.56 24.64
N VAL A 27 -7.96 -3.98 24.77
CA VAL A 27 -8.93 -3.88 23.68
C VAL A 27 -8.38 -3.10 22.46
N LEU A 28 -7.55 -2.07 22.71
CA LEU A 28 -6.91 -1.32 21.64
C LEU A 28 -5.91 -2.20 20.87
N TYR A 29 -5.05 -2.95 21.57
CA TYR A 29 -4.11 -3.87 20.95
C TYR A 29 -4.81 -5.04 20.24
N ASP A 30 -5.88 -5.59 20.82
CA ASP A 30 -6.70 -6.62 20.18
C ASP A 30 -7.32 -6.09 18.87
N SER A 31 -7.80 -4.85 18.87
CA SER A 31 -8.39 -4.19 17.69
C SER A 31 -7.35 -3.94 16.58
N MET A 32 -6.17 -3.40 16.94
CA MET A 32 -5.06 -3.25 15.98
C MET A 32 -4.63 -4.59 15.41
N ALA A 33 -4.40 -5.59 16.29
CA ALA A 33 -3.99 -6.94 15.90
C ALA A 33 -5.03 -7.62 15.02
N TYR A 34 -6.33 -7.42 15.28
CA TYR A 34 -7.41 -7.94 14.46
C TYR A 34 -7.25 -7.52 13.00
N SER A 35 -7.16 -6.21 12.72
CA SER A 35 -7.04 -5.70 11.35
C SER A 35 -5.74 -6.12 10.66
N ILE A 36 -4.63 -6.15 11.39
CA ILE A 36 -3.35 -6.68 10.89
C ILE A 36 -3.50 -8.18 10.52
N ASN A 37 -4.15 -8.99 11.38
CA ASN A 37 -4.25 -10.45 11.23
C ASN A 37 -5.36 -10.90 10.26
N VAL A 38 -6.28 -10.03 9.84
CA VAL A 38 -7.20 -10.32 8.72
C VAL A 38 -6.41 -10.72 7.47
N GLY A 39 -5.14 -10.35 7.41
CA GLY A 39 -4.21 -10.76 6.36
C GLY A 39 -4.11 -9.75 5.23
N GLY A 40 -3.71 -10.22 4.05
CA GLY A 40 -3.50 -9.39 2.86
C GLY A 40 -2.33 -9.89 2.03
N LYS A 41 -2.12 -9.23 0.89
CA LYS A 41 -1.03 -9.59 -0.04
C LYS A 41 0.34 -9.06 0.44
N ARG A 42 0.39 -8.16 1.43
CA ARG A 42 1.61 -7.52 1.98
C ARG A 42 2.50 -6.91 0.88
N ILE A 43 1.87 -6.32 -0.13
CA ILE A 43 2.60 -5.82 -1.32
C ILE A 43 3.62 -4.75 -0.94
N ARG A 44 3.23 -3.77 -0.10
CA ARG A 44 4.09 -2.64 0.29
C ARG A 44 5.35 -3.08 1.03
N PRO A 45 5.28 -3.85 2.12
CA PRO A 45 6.49 -4.38 2.76
C PRO A 45 7.33 -5.25 1.82
N ILE A 46 6.70 -6.11 0.99
CA ILE A 46 7.44 -6.96 0.05
C ILE A 46 8.16 -6.12 -1.00
N LEU A 47 7.55 -5.06 -1.54
CA LEU A 47 8.20 -4.12 -2.45
C LEU A 47 9.44 -3.47 -1.81
N MET A 48 9.34 -3.05 -0.54
CA MET A 48 10.47 -2.50 0.20
C MET A 48 11.61 -3.51 0.36
N LEU A 49 11.29 -4.75 0.78
CA LEU A 49 12.28 -5.82 0.96
C LEU A 49 12.95 -6.19 -0.37
N LEU A 50 12.19 -6.27 -1.46
CA LEU A 50 12.73 -6.58 -2.79
C LEU A 50 13.57 -5.44 -3.37
N SER A 51 13.18 -4.18 -3.15
CA SER A 51 13.96 -3.02 -3.55
C SER A 51 15.31 -2.97 -2.82
N TYR A 52 15.32 -3.24 -1.53
CA TYR A 52 16.56 -3.41 -0.76
C TYR A 52 17.43 -4.55 -1.31
N TYR A 53 16.80 -5.68 -1.64
CA TYR A 53 17.49 -6.88 -2.11
C TYR A 53 18.16 -6.71 -3.50
N ILE A 54 17.84 -5.67 -4.24
CA ILE A 54 18.60 -5.34 -5.46
C ILE A 54 20.08 -5.16 -5.17
N TYR A 55 20.42 -4.59 -4.00
CA TYR A 55 21.77 -4.16 -3.65
C TYR A 55 22.39 -4.94 -2.48
N LYS A 56 21.57 -5.37 -1.50
CA LYS A 56 22.02 -6.02 -0.26
C LYS A 56 21.18 -7.26 0.04
N SER A 57 21.81 -8.37 0.46
CA SER A 57 21.13 -9.65 0.70
C SER A 57 20.54 -9.80 2.13
N ASP A 58 20.94 -8.96 3.06
CA ASP A 58 20.58 -9.01 4.49
C ASP A 58 19.25 -8.28 4.80
N TYR A 59 18.26 -8.44 3.94
CA TYR A 59 16.97 -7.76 3.96
C TYR A 59 16.20 -7.87 5.30
N LYS A 60 16.54 -8.84 6.15
CA LYS A 60 15.93 -8.97 7.49
C LYS A 60 16.21 -7.76 8.39
N LYS A 61 17.28 -7.01 8.14
CA LYS A 61 17.60 -5.78 8.86
C LYS A 61 16.54 -4.69 8.67
N ILE A 62 15.80 -4.73 7.57
CA ILE A 62 14.77 -3.73 7.27
C ILE A 62 13.33 -4.23 7.50
N LEU A 63 13.15 -5.33 8.26
CA LEU A 63 11.80 -5.80 8.60
C LEU A 63 11.02 -4.78 9.45
N THR A 64 11.68 -4.01 10.31
CA THR A 64 11.04 -2.95 11.12
C THR A 64 10.38 -1.88 10.24
N PRO A 65 11.05 -1.19 9.31
CA PRO A 65 10.38 -0.24 8.42
C PRO A 65 9.38 -0.92 7.46
N ALA A 66 9.60 -2.19 7.07
CA ALA A 66 8.62 -2.94 6.30
C ALA A 66 7.33 -3.22 7.07
N MET A 67 7.41 -3.52 8.38
CA MET A 67 6.22 -3.60 9.25
C MET A 67 5.53 -2.26 9.39
N ALA A 68 6.28 -1.17 9.59
CA ALA A 68 5.72 0.16 9.77
C ALA A 68 4.86 0.60 8.58
N ILE A 69 5.32 0.37 7.35
CA ILE A 69 4.54 0.75 6.16
C ILE A 69 3.26 -0.08 6.02
N GLU A 70 3.24 -1.33 6.48
CA GLU A 70 2.01 -2.13 6.53
C GLU A 70 1.06 -1.67 7.64
N MET A 71 1.58 -1.21 8.79
CA MET A 71 0.77 -0.59 9.86
C MET A 71 0.10 0.69 9.35
N ILE A 72 0.85 1.53 8.61
CA ILE A 72 0.32 2.74 7.95
C ILE A 72 -0.76 2.37 6.94
N HIS A 73 -0.55 1.37 6.11
CA HIS A 73 -1.59 0.90 5.20
C HIS A 73 -2.81 0.34 5.94
N THR A 74 -2.61 -0.35 7.06
CA THR A 74 -3.71 -0.96 7.80
C THR A 74 -4.56 0.08 8.52
N TYR A 75 -3.96 1.14 9.10
CA TYR A 75 -4.75 2.21 9.70
C TYR A 75 -5.66 2.87 8.67
N SER A 76 -5.15 3.14 7.46
CA SER A 76 -5.96 3.77 6.43
C SER A 76 -7.18 2.91 6.06
N LEU A 77 -7.02 1.58 6.00
CA LEU A 77 -8.14 0.68 5.77
C LEU A 77 -9.15 0.66 6.91
N ILE A 78 -8.70 0.76 8.19
CA ILE A 78 -9.63 0.84 9.32
C ILE A 78 -10.47 2.11 9.25
N HIS A 79 -9.84 3.25 8.93
CA HIS A 79 -10.54 4.52 8.82
C HIS A 79 -11.43 4.59 7.58
N ASP A 80 -10.99 4.08 6.43
CA ASP A 80 -11.81 3.98 5.22
C ASP A 80 -13.10 3.20 5.46
N ASP A 81 -13.06 2.12 6.25
CA ASP A 81 -14.22 1.27 6.53
C ASP A 81 -15.27 1.91 7.47
N LEU A 82 -14.96 3.04 8.14
CA LEU A 82 -15.87 3.66 9.11
C LEU A 82 -17.18 4.13 8.48
N PRO A 83 -18.28 4.20 9.26
CA PRO A 83 -19.58 4.68 8.75
C PRO A 83 -19.58 6.11 8.20
N CYS A 84 -18.63 6.95 8.64
CA CYS A 84 -18.45 8.33 8.13
C CYS A 84 -17.57 8.40 6.87
N MET A 85 -17.11 7.26 6.39
CA MET A 85 -16.26 7.09 5.20
C MET A 85 -16.99 6.14 4.23
N ASP A 86 -16.35 5.03 3.80
CA ASP A 86 -16.93 4.08 2.85
C ASP A 86 -18.07 3.22 3.43
N ASN A 87 -18.24 3.20 4.77
CA ASN A 87 -19.25 2.40 5.49
C ASN A 87 -19.26 0.93 5.07
N ASP A 88 -18.10 0.29 5.04
CA ASP A 88 -17.95 -1.09 4.64
C ASP A 88 -18.17 -2.06 5.81
N ASP A 89 -19.04 -3.06 5.60
CA ASP A 89 -19.30 -4.11 6.60
C ASP A 89 -18.24 -5.21 6.59
N LEU A 90 -17.63 -5.46 5.44
CA LEU A 90 -16.69 -6.55 5.23
C LEU A 90 -15.40 -6.08 4.53
N ARG A 91 -14.26 -6.56 5.02
CA ARG A 91 -12.96 -6.42 4.37
C ARG A 91 -12.26 -7.78 4.30
N ARG A 92 -11.88 -8.18 3.08
CA ARG A 92 -11.27 -9.50 2.81
C ARG A 92 -12.13 -10.67 3.34
N GLY A 93 -13.45 -10.52 3.25
CA GLY A 93 -14.43 -11.53 3.70
C GLY A 93 -14.58 -11.65 5.23
N LYS A 94 -14.03 -10.71 6.01
CA LYS A 94 -14.18 -10.61 7.46
C LYS A 94 -14.89 -9.31 7.83
N PRO A 95 -15.66 -9.27 8.95
CA PRO A 95 -16.23 -8.02 9.44
C PRO A 95 -15.15 -6.94 9.59
N THR A 96 -15.48 -5.68 9.28
CA THR A 96 -14.59 -4.55 9.45
C THR A 96 -14.36 -4.24 10.93
N ASN A 97 -13.33 -3.48 11.23
CA ASN A 97 -12.91 -3.23 12.61
C ASN A 97 -14.04 -2.61 13.45
N HIS A 98 -14.74 -1.60 12.90
CA HIS A 98 -15.84 -0.94 13.60
C HIS A 98 -17.05 -1.86 13.85
N LYS A 99 -17.26 -2.88 13.02
CA LYS A 99 -18.31 -3.90 13.26
C LYS A 99 -17.97 -4.82 14.41
N VAL A 100 -16.69 -5.07 14.67
CA VAL A 100 -16.24 -5.99 15.73
C VAL A 100 -16.05 -5.26 17.05
N PHE A 101 -15.46 -4.07 17.05
CA PHE A 101 -15.04 -3.34 18.26
C PHE A 101 -15.84 -2.06 18.52
N GLY A 102 -16.69 -1.63 17.58
CA GLY A 102 -17.38 -0.34 17.63
C GLY A 102 -16.54 0.81 17.05
N GLU A 103 -17.23 1.88 16.65
CA GLU A 103 -16.63 2.99 15.91
C GLU A 103 -15.51 3.70 16.71
N ALA A 104 -15.76 4.02 17.99
CA ALA A 104 -14.79 4.72 18.81
C ALA A 104 -13.46 3.94 18.97
N ILE A 105 -13.54 2.62 19.14
CA ILE A 105 -12.34 1.77 19.25
C ILE A 105 -11.66 1.66 17.89
N ALA A 106 -12.40 1.60 16.79
CA ALA A 106 -11.83 1.55 15.43
C ALA A 106 -11.08 2.84 15.09
N VAL A 107 -11.62 4.02 15.42
CA VAL A 107 -10.91 5.31 15.26
C VAL A 107 -9.59 5.28 16.02
N LEU A 108 -9.64 4.94 17.31
CA LEU A 108 -8.44 4.90 18.15
C LEU A 108 -7.44 3.82 17.69
N ALA A 109 -7.91 2.70 17.15
CA ALA A 109 -7.02 1.66 16.61
C ALA A 109 -6.28 2.12 15.35
N GLY A 110 -6.93 2.90 14.48
CA GLY A 110 -6.28 3.54 13.35
C GLY A 110 -5.23 4.56 13.78
N ASP A 111 -5.59 5.46 14.69
CA ASP A 111 -4.66 6.46 15.26
C ASP A 111 -3.44 5.78 15.91
N ALA A 112 -3.69 4.72 16.69
CA ALA A 112 -2.64 3.99 17.38
C ALA A 112 -1.71 3.26 16.41
N LEU A 113 -2.24 2.65 15.33
CA LEU A 113 -1.41 2.00 14.30
C LEU A 113 -0.50 3.01 13.58
N LEU A 114 -1.02 4.18 13.22
CA LEU A 114 -0.21 5.24 12.61
C LEU A 114 0.89 5.70 13.57
N ASN A 115 0.53 5.97 14.83
CA ASN A 115 1.49 6.43 15.83
C ASN A 115 2.55 5.36 16.18
N GLU A 116 2.15 4.08 16.34
CA GLU A 116 3.11 2.97 16.56
C GLU A 116 4.04 2.79 15.35
N ALA A 117 3.54 2.95 14.12
CA ALA A 117 4.39 2.92 12.92
C ALA A 117 5.45 4.02 12.96
N MET A 118 5.05 5.28 13.27
CA MET A 118 6.00 6.39 13.39
C MET A 118 7.00 6.16 14.51
N LYS A 119 6.55 5.65 15.67
CA LYS A 119 7.42 5.33 16.80
C LYS A 119 8.51 4.33 16.41
N ILE A 120 8.16 3.18 15.81
CA ILE A 120 9.17 2.19 15.44
C ILE A 120 10.11 2.68 14.32
N LEU A 121 9.64 3.56 13.43
CA LEU A 121 10.49 4.20 12.42
C LEU A 121 11.49 5.18 13.03
N VAL A 122 11.08 5.95 14.04
CA VAL A 122 11.98 6.85 14.78
C VAL A 122 13.00 6.04 15.58
N ASP A 123 12.56 5.01 16.33
CA ASP A 123 13.47 4.12 17.08
C ASP A 123 14.50 3.49 16.13
N TYR A 124 14.06 2.96 15.00
CA TYR A 124 14.93 2.39 13.97
C TYR A 124 15.91 3.44 13.39
N SER A 125 15.46 4.70 13.22
CA SER A 125 16.33 5.77 12.71
C SER A 125 17.41 6.18 13.72
N LEU A 126 17.11 6.12 15.02
CA LEU A 126 18.10 6.38 16.07
C LEU A 126 19.18 5.31 16.14
N GLU A 127 18.85 4.07 15.80
CA GLU A 127 19.78 2.94 15.81
C GLU A 127 20.62 2.85 14.52
N GLU A 128 19.98 3.02 13.34
CA GLU A 128 20.57 2.75 12.02
C GLU A 128 21.09 4.02 11.29
N GLY A 129 20.79 5.21 11.84
CA GLY A 129 21.37 6.47 11.40
C GLY A 129 20.69 7.10 10.17
N ILE A 130 21.48 7.85 9.38
CA ILE A 130 20.95 8.83 8.41
C ILE A 130 20.15 8.19 7.26
N SER A 131 20.52 7.01 6.79
CA SER A 131 19.79 6.30 5.73
C SER A 131 18.40 5.87 6.23
N ALA A 132 18.29 5.42 7.48
CA ALA A 132 17.03 5.09 8.13
C ALA A 132 16.16 6.33 8.34
N LEU A 133 16.75 7.47 8.74
CA LEU A 133 16.03 8.73 8.88
C LEU A 133 15.49 9.24 7.53
N LYS A 134 16.26 9.10 6.45
CA LYS A 134 15.79 9.43 5.09
C LYS A 134 14.61 8.53 4.66
N ALA A 135 14.70 7.23 4.92
CA ALA A 135 13.61 6.30 4.63
C ALA A 135 12.35 6.60 5.46
N THR A 136 12.52 6.92 6.75
CA THR A 136 11.43 7.37 7.64
C THR A 136 10.75 8.62 7.09
N LYS A 137 11.53 9.61 6.64
CA LYS A 137 10.99 10.82 6.03
C LYS A 137 10.17 10.52 4.77
N ILE A 138 10.66 9.66 3.86
CA ILE A 138 9.95 9.24 2.65
C ILE A 138 8.60 8.60 3.00
N ILE A 139 8.57 7.72 4.00
CA ILE A 139 7.35 7.05 4.45
C ILE A 139 6.37 8.05 5.08
N ALA A 140 6.87 8.96 5.93
CA ALA A 140 6.04 9.98 6.58
C ALA A 140 5.42 10.95 5.57
N ASP A 141 6.20 11.45 4.60
CA ASP A 141 5.71 12.31 3.52
C ASP A 141 4.61 11.61 2.71
N ALA A 142 4.82 10.34 2.35
CA ALA A 142 3.87 9.55 1.57
C ALA A 142 2.57 9.25 2.31
N ALA A 143 2.61 9.12 3.64
CA ALA A 143 1.43 8.92 4.48
C ALA A 143 0.69 10.23 4.80
N GLY A 144 1.35 11.39 4.63
CA GLY A 144 0.91 12.69 5.09
C GLY A 144 -0.18 13.35 4.26
N SER A 145 -0.42 14.66 4.58
CA SER A 145 -1.44 15.51 3.94
C SER A 145 -1.23 15.73 2.45
N ASP A 146 0.01 15.74 1.97
CA ASP A 146 0.35 15.86 0.54
C ASP A 146 0.55 14.48 -0.13
N GLY A 147 0.37 13.40 0.63
CA GLY A 147 0.44 12.02 0.20
C GLY A 147 -0.91 11.31 0.27
N MET A 148 -0.95 10.17 0.94
CA MET A 148 -2.12 9.29 1.01
C MET A 148 -3.37 9.99 1.57
N ILE A 149 -3.24 10.77 2.65
CA ILE A 149 -4.36 11.51 3.25
C ILE A 149 -4.88 12.56 2.25
N GLY A 150 -3.97 13.27 1.54
CA GLY A 150 -4.35 14.21 0.48
C GLY A 150 -5.11 13.56 -0.67
N GLY A 151 -4.73 12.33 -1.05
CA GLY A 151 -5.48 11.54 -2.03
C GLY A 151 -6.86 11.13 -1.53
N GLN A 152 -6.97 10.73 -0.27
CA GLN A 152 -8.23 10.36 0.36
C GLN A 152 -9.23 11.51 0.44
N ILE A 153 -8.79 12.72 0.77
CA ILE A 153 -9.69 13.89 0.81
C ILE A 153 -10.25 14.23 -0.58
N VAL A 154 -9.44 14.04 -1.64
CA VAL A 154 -9.90 14.25 -3.02
C VAL A 154 -10.89 13.17 -3.43
N ASP A 155 -10.71 11.93 -2.99
CA ASP A 155 -11.67 10.84 -3.20
C ASP A 155 -13.03 11.19 -2.60
N ILE A 156 -13.08 11.55 -1.32
CA ILE A 156 -14.31 11.94 -0.61
C ILE A 156 -15.01 13.13 -1.29
N ILE A 157 -14.26 14.20 -1.64
CA ILE A 157 -14.84 15.39 -2.28
C ILE A 157 -15.45 15.06 -3.66
N ASN A 158 -14.94 14.02 -4.31
CA ASN A 158 -15.36 13.62 -5.65
C ASN A 158 -16.43 12.52 -5.66
N GLU A 159 -16.80 11.94 -4.52
CA GLU A 159 -17.84 10.88 -4.45
C GLU A 159 -19.19 11.32 -5.04
N ASP A 160 -19.60 12.56 -4.78
CA ASP A 160 -20.88 13.10 -5.21
C ASP A 160 -20.80 13.85 -6.58
N LYS A 161 -19.62 13.87 -7.24
CA LYS A 161 -19.47 14.55 -8.53
C LYS A 161 -19.81 13.61 -9.69
N GLU A 162 -20.65 14.06 -10.60
CA GLU A 162 -20.97 13.32 -11.83
C GLU A 162 -19.74 13.15 -12.74
N GLU A 163 -18.86 14.17 -12.80
CA GLU A 163 -17.63 14.15 -13.61
C GLU A 163 -16.47 14.79 -12.86
N ILE A 164 -15.28 14.22 -13.01
CA ILE A 164 -14.03 14.78 -12.56
C ILE A 164 -13.04 14.89 -13.71
N SER A 165 -12.10 15.84 -13.62
CA SER A 165 -11.04 15.94 -14.61
C SER A 165 -10.04 14.79 -14.50
N LEU A 166 -9.42 14.40 -15.62
CA LEU A 166 -8.34 13.40 -15.60
C LEU A 166 -7.22 13.79 -14.62
N LYS A 167 -6.92 15.08 -14.49
CA LYS A 167 -5.91 15.57 -13.55
C LYS A 167 -6.28 15.31 -12.09
N GLU A 168 -7.55 15.47 -11.73
CA GLU A 168 -8.05 15.16 -10.38
C GLU A 168 -8.04 13.66 -10.12
N LEU A 169 -8.44 12.85 -11.12
CA LEU A 169 -8.40 11.38 -11.03
C LEU A 169 -6.96 10.88 -10.84
N ASP A 170 -6.03 11.37 -11.67
CA ASP A 170 -4.61 11.00 -11.55
C ASP A 170 -4.05 11.40 -10.17
N TYR A 171 -4.34 12.61 -9.70
CA TYR A 171 -3.91 13.06 -8.37
C TYR A 171 -4.45 12.14 -7.28
N MET A 172 -5.75 11.87 -7.28
CA MET A 172 -6.42 11.00 -6.31
C MET A 172 -5.77 9.61 -6.23
N HIS A 173 -5.66 8.94 -7.36
CA HIS A 173 -5.12 7.59 -7.42
C HIS A 173 -3.63 7.50 -7.08
N LEU A 174 -2.84 8.44 -7.61
CA LEU A 174 -1.41 8.48 -7.32
C LEU A 174 -1.15 8.79 -5.85
N LYS A 175 -1.93 9.68 -5.25
CA LYS A 175 -1.77 10.07 -3.85
C LYS A 175 -2.34 9.01 -2.90
N LYS A 176 -3.61 8.62 -3.05
CA LYS A 176 -4.27 7.65 -2.17
C LYS A 176 -3.56 6.29 -2.17
N THR A 177 -3.15 5.80 -3.34
CA THR A 177 -2.59 4.43 -3.50
C THR A 177 -1.13 4.43 -3.90
N GLY A 178 -0.76 5.25 -4.88
CA GLY A 178 0.57 5.25 -5.51
C GLY A 178 1.69 5.69 -4.59
N GLU A 179 1.47 6.71 -3.73
CA GLU A 179 2.52 7.27 -2.87
C GLU A 179 3.12 6.23 -1.90
N LEU A 180 2.30 5.41 -1.23
CA LEU A 180 2.83 4.37 -0.36
C LEU A 180 3.52 3.24 -1.12
N ILE A 181 3.12 2.95 -2.36
CA ILE A 181 3.82 1.98 -3.23
C ILE A 181 5.20 2.54 -3.60
N LYS A 182 5.26 3.79 -4.07
CA LYS A 182 6.49 4.50 -4.38
C LYS A 182 7.42 4.60 -3.16
N ALA A 183 6.88 5.01 -2.02
CA ALA A 183 7.64 5.12 -0.77
C ALA A 183 8.23 3.78 -0.30
N SER A 184 7.51 2.67 -0.48
CA SER A 184 8.03 1.34 -0.18
C SER A 184 9.29 1.04 -0.98
N ILE A 185 9.26 1.30 -2.28
CA ILE A 185 10.36 1.05 -3.21
C ILE A 185 11.55 1.97 -2.90
N MET A 186 11.29 3.27 -2.78
CA MET A 186 12.33 4.26 -2.49
C MET A 186 13.00 4.02 -1.14
N SER A 187 12.22 3.72 -0.09
CA SER A 187 12.77 3.44 1.23
C SER A 187 13.67 2.22 1.24
N GLY A 188 13.28 1.14 0.54
CA GLY A 188 14.13 -0.05 0.38
C GLY A 188 15.46 0.29 -0.29
N ALA A 189 15.44 1.08 -1.38
CA ALA A 189 16.65 1.52 -2.09
C ALA A 189 17.55 2.42 -1.23
N VAL A 190 16.97 3.38 -0.51
CA VAL A 190 17.69 4.30 0.38
C VAL A 190 18.36 3.54 1.53
N LEU A 191 17.66 2.59 2.15
CA LEU A 191 18.20 1.71 3.19
C LEU A 191 19.33 0.81 2.67
N ALA A 192 19.27 0.42 1.40
CA ALA A 192 20.32 -0.32 0.73
C ALA A 192 21.48 0.57 0.27
N GLU A 193 21.40 1.89 0.48
CA GLU A 193 22.40 2.88 0.04
C GLU A 193 22.64 2.87 -1.48
N ALA A 194 21.55 2.73 -2.24
CA ALA A 194 21.56 2.80 -3.70
C ALA A 194 22.10 4.16 -4.18
N SER A 195 22.64 4.20 -5.39
CA SER A 195 23.10 5.45 -6.00
C SER A 195 21.92 6.42 -6.23
N GLU A 196 22.18 7.73 -6.20
CA GLU A 196 21.14 8.74 -6.50
C GLU A 196 20.49 8.52 -7.87
N GLY A 197 21.25 8.06 -8.86
CA GLY A 197 20.75 7.73 -10.19
C GLY A 197 19.76 6.56 -10.17
N ASP A 198 20.04 5.52 -9.39
CA ASP A 198 19.14 4.37 -9.26
C ASP A 198 17.92 4.71 -8.38
N ILE A 199 18.09 5.56 -7.35
CA ILE A 199 16.95 6.05 -6.54
C ILE A 199 15.94 6.79 -7.44
N LYS A 200 16.40 7.66 -8.37
CA LYS A 200 15.53 8.34 -9.33
C LYS A 200 14.81 7.38 -10.27
N LYS A 201 15.50 6.34 -10.75
CA LYS A 201 14.89 5.29 -11.57
C LYS A 201 13.83 4.51 -10.79
N LEU A 202 14.11 4.17 -9.55
CA LEU A 202 13.18 3.45 -8.67
C LEU A 202 12.01 4.34 -8.23
N GLU A 203 12.19 5.65 -8.15
CA GLU A 203 11.09 6.61 -7.98
C GLU A 203 10.14 6.59 -9.18
N ASP A 204 10.67 6.69 -10.42
CA ASP A 204 9.87 6.60 -11.65
C ASP A 204 9.17 5.23 -11.77
N PHE A 205 9.90 4.16 -11.49
CA PHE A 205 9.33 2.81 -11.42
C PHE A 205 8.17 2.73 -10.42
N GLY A 206 8.35 3.27 -9.21
CA GLY A 206 7.32 3.26 -8.17
C GLY A 206 6.06 4.05 -8.54
N TYR A 207 6.24 5.21 -9.20
CA TYR A 207 5.17 6.01 -9.75
C TYR A 207 4.35 5.23 -10.80
N LYS A 208 5.04 4.63 -11.79
CA LYS A 208 4.43 3.86 -12.87
C LYS A 208 3.73 2.60 -12.33
N LEU A 209 4.36 1.88 -11.40
CA LEU A 209 3.75 0.71 -10.76
C LEU A 209 2.48 1.09 -10.01
N GLY A 210 2.47 2.21 -9.27
CA GLY A 210 1.29 2.71 -8.56
C GLY A 210 0.14 3.04 -9.50
N LEU A 211 0.44 3.72 -10.62
CA LEU A 211 -0.54 4.04 -11.66
C LEU A 211 -1.11 2.77 -12.32
N ALA A 212 -0.25 1.85 -12.77
CA ALA A 212 -0.68 0.60 -13.38
C ALA A 212 -1.48 -0.28 -12.41
N PHE A 213 -1.11 -0.25 -11.12
CA PHE A 213 -1.83 -0.97 -10.06
C PHE A 213 -3.27 -0.48 -9.95
N GLN A 214 -3.50 0.84 -9.98
CA GLN A 214 -4.83 1.43 -9.89
C GLN A 214 -5.65 1.17 -11.16
N ILE A 215 -5.08 1.39 -12.36
CA ILE A 215 -5.76 1.05 -13.63
C ILE A 215 -6.16 -0.43 -13.63
N LYS A 216 -5.32 -1.30 -13.08
CA LYS A 216 -5.61 -2.73 -12.98
C LYS A 216 -6.74 -3.03 -11.98
N ASP A 217 -6.82 -2.30 -10.87
CA ASP A 217 -7.93 -2.44 -9.93
C ASP A 217 -9.26 -2.03 -10.58
N ASP A 218 -9.30 -0.91 -11.29
CA ASP A 218 -10.49 -0.46 -12.04
C ASP A 218 -10.92 -1.51 -13.09
N ILE A 219 -9.96 -2.13 -13.81
CA ILE A 219 -10.25 -3.22 -14.76
C ILE A 219 -10.88 -4.41 -14.04
N LEU A 220 -10.34 -4.79 -12.87
CA LEU A 220 -10.83 -5.95 -12.13
C LEU A 220 -12.22 -5.72 -11.52
N ASP A 221 -12.54 -4.50 -11.11
CA ASP A 221 -13.87 -4.15 -10.61
C ASP A 221 -14.96 -4.29 -11.69
N VAL A 222 -14.62 -4.06 -12.97
CA VAL A 222 -15.56 -4.25 -14.10
C VAL A 222 -15.63 -5.70 -14.59
N VAL A 223 -14.49 -6.42 -14.64
CA VAL A 223 -14.46 -7.77 -15.23
C VAL A 223 -14.46 -8.89 -14.20
N GLY A 224 -14.26 -8.58 -12.93
CA GLY A 224 -14.17 -9.55 -11.83
C GLY A 224 -15.53 -10.08 -11.39
N ASN A 225 -15.52 -11.24 -10.74
CA ASN A 225 -16.68 -11.83 -10.09
C ASN A 225 -16.65 -11.52 -8.58
N ALA A 226 -17.83 -11.27 -7.98
CA ALA A 226 -17.99 -10.94 -6.56
C ALA A 226 -17.31 -11.95 -5.60
N LYS A 227 -17.31 -13.24 -5.97
CA LYS A 227 -16.69 -14.31 -5.16
C LYS A 227 -15.17 -14.24 -5.11
N ASP A 228 -14.55 -13.73 -6.17
CA ASP A 228 -13.08 -13.75 -6.33
C ASP A 228 -12.44 -12.51 -5.69
N LEU A 229 -13.17 -11.39 -5.60
CA LEU A 229 -12.67 -10.12 -5.04
C LEU A 229 -12.87 -9.97 -3.52
N GLY A 230 -13.74 -10.78 -2.90
CA GLY A 230 -13.99 -10.76 -1.46
C GLY A 230 -14.65 -9.46 -0.93
N LYS A 231 -15.20 -8.65 -1.83
CA LYS A 231 -15.99 -7.43 -1.59
C LYS A 231 -17.17 -7.36 -2.56
N ASN A 232 -18.10 -6.44 -2.36
CA ASN A 232 -19.18 -6.20 -3.31
C ASN A 232 -18.61 -5.65 -4.62
N VAL A 233 -18.70 -6.44 -5.69
CA VAL A 233 -18.33 -6.04 -7.05
C VAL A 233 -19.36 -5.07 -7.57
N HIS A 234 -18.96 -4.14 -8.42
CA HIS A 234 -19.80 -3.06 -8.96
C HIS A 234 -20.19 -1.96 -7.96
N LYS A 235 -19.57 -1.91 -6.75
CA LYS A 235 -19.83 -0.82 -5.80
C LYS A 235 -19.55 0.55 -6.43
N ASP A 236 -18.47 0.66 -7.23
CA ASP A 236 -18.11 1.89 -7.94
C ASP A 236 -19.10 2.26 -9.06
N GLN A 237 -19.75 1.26 -9.69
CA GLN A 237 -20.83 1.51 -10.67
C GLN A 237 -22.13 1.94 -9.98
N GLU A 238 -22.46 1.35 -8.82
CA GLU A 238 -23.64 1.73 -8.03
C GLU A 238 -23.47 3.11 -7.38
N SER A 239 -22.23 3.49 -7.04
CA SER A 239 -21.89 4.80 -6.44
C SER A 239 -21.53 5.88 -7.45
N ASN A 240 -21.65 5.64 -8.78
CA ASN A 240 -21.21 6.56 -9.84
C ASN A 240 -19.73 7.02 -9.69
N LYS A 241 -18.87 6.22 -9.06
CA LYS A 241 -17.46 6.60 -8.86
C LYS A 241 -16.72 6.74 -10.19
N ASN A 242 -16.08 7.90 -10.36
CA ASN A 242 -15.20 8.17 -11.49
C ASN A 242 -13.94 7.31 -11.39
N ASN A 243 -13.59 6.61 -12.47
CA ASN A 243 -12.41 5.76 -12.58
C ASN A 243 -11.80 5.84 -14.00
N TYR A 244 -10.66 5.19 -14.22
CA TYR A 244 -10.01 5.23 -15.53
C TYR A 244 -10.87 4.63 -16.64
N ILE A 245 -11.72 3.65 -16.35
CA ILE A 245 -12.57 3.01 -17.38
C ILE A 245 -13.68 3.95 -17.83
N THR A 246 -14.23 4.77 -16.94
CA THR A 246 -15.25 5.77 -17.32
C THR A 246 -14.67 6.83 -18.26
N ILE A 247 -13.38 7.17 -18.12
CA ILE A 247 -12.69 8.18 -18.96
C ILE A 247 -12.17 7.59 -20.26
N PHE A 248 -11.51 6.43 -20.22
CA PHE A 248 -10.78 5.89 -21.38
C PHE A 248 -11.44 4.67 -22.02
N GLY A 249 -12.37 4.03 -21.32
CA GLY A 249 -12.92 2.73 -21.73
C GLY A 249 -12.00 1.55 -21.41
N LEU A 250 -12.59 0.36 -21.29
CA LEU A 250 -11.92 -0.85 -20.83
C LEU A 250 -10.71 -1.26 -21.69
N GLU A 251 -10.86 -1.23 -23.01
CA GLU A 251 -9.79 -1.70 -23.93
C GLU A 251 -8.57 -0.76 -23.92
N GLU A 252 -8.80 0.55 -23.78
CA GLU A 252 -7.68 1.50 -23.67
C GLU A 252 -6.98 1.38 -22.32
N CYS A 253 -7.72 1.15 -21.23
CA CYS A 253 -7.12 0.87 -19.91
C CYS A 253 -6.26 -0.40 -19.92
N LYS A 254 -6.70 -1.47 -20.60
CA LYS A 254 -5.89 -2.68 -20.78
C LYS A 254 -4.58 -2.39 -21.51
N LYS A 255 -4.63 -1.63 -22.62
CA LYS A 255 -3.41 -1.23 -23.38
C LYS A 255 -2.48 -0.38 -22.51
N LYS A 256 -3.00 0.62 -21.80
CA LYS A 256 -2.21 1.45 -20.88
C LYS A 256 -1.52 0.61 -19.81
N CYS A 257 -2.23 -0.34 -19.21
CA CYS A 257 -1.66 -1.24 -18.20
C CYS A 257 -0.50 -2.07 -18.77
N VAL A 258 -0.61 -2.60 -20.00
CA VAL A 258 0.46 -3.34 -20.66
C VAL A 258 1.67 -2.44 -20.91
N ASN A 259 1.47 -1.27 -21.54
CA ASN A 259 2.56 -0.34 -21.86
C ASN A 259 3.33 0.10 -20.61
N ILE A 260 2.60 0.48 -19.53
CA ILE A 260 3.25 0.88 -18.27
C ILE A 260 4.01 -0.30 -17.65
N THR A 261 3.50 -1.54 -17.80
CA THR A 261 4.20 -2.74 -17.34
C THR A 261 5.54 -2.91 -18.06
N GLU A 262 5.56 -2.75 -19.38
CA GLU A 262 6.78 -2.82 -20.19
C GLU A 262 7.79 -1.75 -19.77
N GLU A 263 7.34 -0.50 -19.60
CA GLU A 263 8.19 0.59 -19.09
C GLU A 263 8.77 0.28 -17.69
N CYS A 264 7.97 -0.30 -16.78
CA CYS A 264 8.44 -0.76 -15.47
C CYS A 264 9.57 -1.80 -15.60
N ILE A 265 9.43 -2.75 -16.51
CA ILE A 265 10.44 -3.80 -16.74
C ILE A 265 11.71 -3.24 -17.37
N GLU A 266 11.59 -2.26 -18.29
CA GLU A 266 12.73 -1.55 -18.88
C GLU A 266 13.52 -0.79 -17.84
N ILE A 267 12.84 -0.03 -16.96
CA ILE A 267 13.49 0.70 -15.86
C ILE A 267 14.28 -0.28 -14.99
N LEU A 268 13.66 -1.37 -14.52
CA LEU A 268 14.34 -2.37 -13.68
C LEU A 268 15.50 -3.04 -14.42
N SER A 269 15.42 -3.22 -15.74
CA SER A 269 16.49 -3.80 -16.56
C SER A 269 17.69 -2.87 -16.71
N SER A 270 17.48 -1.55 -16.55
CA SER A 270 18.54 -0.53 -16.59
C SER A 270 19.33 -0.39 -15.28
N ILE A 271 18.90 -1.04 -14.20
CA ILE A 271 19.53 -0.99 -12.88
C ILE A 271 20.52 -2.13 -12.72
N LYS A 272 21.73 -1.82 -12.24
CA LYS A 272 22.73 -2.84 -11.92
C LYS A 272 22.42 -3.45 -10.55
N GLY A 273 22.12 -4.73 -10.53
CA GLY A 273 21.82 -5.47 -9.30
C GLY A 273 20.82 -6.60 -9.54
N ASN A 274 20.33 -7.19 -8.45
CA ASN A 274 19.39 -8.31 -8.56
C ASN A 274 17.94 -7.83 -8.63
N THR A 275 17.54 -7.31 -9.79
CA THR A 275 16.18 -6.80 -10.03
C THR A 275 15.14 -7.90 -10.34
N GLU A 276 15.57 -9.12 -10.59
CA GLU A 276 14.69 -10.21 -11.06
C GLU A 276 13.51 -10.50 -10.11
N PRO A 277 13.69 -10.60 -8.76
CA PRO A 277 12.54 -10.82 -7.88
C PRO A 277 11.50 -9.70 -7.93
N LEU A 278 11.94 -8.45 -8.13
CA LEU A 278 11.05 -7.30 -8.24
C LEU A 278 10.31 -7.30 -9.58
N LYS A 279 10.96 -7.67 -10.70
CA LYS A 279 10.32 -7.88 -11.99
C LYS A 279 9.22 -8.94 -11.91
N VAL A 280 9.51 -10.09 -11.30
CA VAL A 280 8.55 -11.17 -11.11
C VAL A 280 7.34 -10.70 -10.31
N LEU A 281 7.54 -9.91 -9.25
CA LEU A 281 6.42 -9.34 -8.48
C LEU A 281 5.61 -8.36 -9.33
N THR A 282 6.26 -7.46 -10.07
CA THR A 282 5.63 -6.49 -10.98
C THR A 282 4.70 -7.20 -11.97
N MET A 283 5.21 -8.20 -12.68
CA MET A 283 4.40 -8.98 -13.63
C MET A 283 3.20 -9.63 -12.93
N LYS A 284 3.39 -10.27 -11.77
CA LYS A 284 2.28 -10.89 -11.01
C LYS A 284 1.22 -9.90 -10.58
N LEU A 285 1.60 -8.66 -10.22
CA LEU A 285 0.65 -7.63 -9.79
C LEU A 285 -0.19 -7.11 -10.94
N LEU A 286 0.41 -6.96 -12.12
CA LEU A 286 -0.23 -6.34 -13.28
C LEU A 286 -0.92 -7.36 -14.19
N GLU A 287 -0.52 -8.65 -14.17
CA GLU A 287 -1.16 -9.75 -14.89
C GLU A 287 -2.25 -10.48 -14.09
N ARG A 288 -2.44 -10.12 -12.79
CA ARG A 288 -3.45 -10.75 -11.94
C ARG A 288 -4.83 -10.72 -12.59
N LYS A 289 -5.60 -11.79 -12.38
CA LYS A 289 -6.98 -11.92 -12.89
C LYS A 289 -8.03 -11.59 -11.81
N PHE A 290 -7.61 -11.55 -10.53
CA PHE A 290 -8.40 -11.25 -9.33
C PHE A 290 -7.49 -10.96 -8.12
#